data_06b59a2a34e5601b132702c77425749b
#
_entry.id   06b59a2a34e5601b132702c77425749b
#
_cell.length_a   1.000
_cell.length_b   1.000
_cell.length_c   1.000
_cell.angle_alpha   90.00
_cell.angle_beta   90.00
_cell.angle_gamma   90.00
#
_symmetry.space_group_name_H-M   'P 1'
#
loop_
_entity.id
_entity.type
_entity.pdbx_description
1 polymer ?
#
loop_
_entity_poly.entity_id
_entity_poly.type
_entity_poly.pdbx_seq_one_letter_code
_entity_poly.pdbx_strand_id
1 'polypeptide(L)'
;MHSSVITFPGSNCDRDMDVALTKFGFKNKMVWHDDVELPKSDLVVLPGGFSYGDYLRCGSMASKSKIMKSVLNFAQGGGKVLMLQN
;
A
#
# COMPACT_ATOMS: atom_id res chain seq x y z
N MET A 1 12.37 -2.04 -11.21
CA MET A 1 10.95 -1.81 -10.88
C MET A 1 10.82 -1.21 -9.49
N HIS A 2 9.84 -0.39 -9.30
CA HIS A 2 9.61 0.30 -8.03
C HIS A 2 8.41 -0.28 -7.32
N SER A 3 8.51 -0.44 -6.01
CA SER A 3 7.40 -0.88 -5.18
C SER A 3 7.23 0.06 -3.99
N SER A 4 6.02 0.12 -3.45
CA SER A 4 5.72 0.86 -2.24
C SER A 4 4.91 -0.05 -1.32
N VAL A 5 5.35 -0.16 -0.07
CA VAL A 5 4.61 -0.89 0.97
C VAL A 5 3.99 0.14 1.90
N ILE A 6 2.67 0.13 1.99
CA ILE A 6 1.95 1.05 2.86
C ILE A 6 2.03 0.52 4.28
N THR A 7 2.42 1.37 5.21
CA THR A 7 2.58 1.00 6.62
C THR A 7 1.48 1.64 7.46
N PHE A 8 0.89 0.85 8.34
CA PHE A 8 -0.17 1.26 9.26
C PHE A 8 0.25 0.98 10.70
N PRO A 9 -0.33 1.68 11.67
CA PRO A 9 -0.07 1.37 13.07
C PRO A 9 -0.42 -0.09 13.36
N GLY A 10 0.47 -0.80 14.05
CA GLY A 10 0.26 -2.20 14.40
C GLY A 10 0.54 -3.21 13.30
N SER A 11 0.98 -2.77 12.14
CA SER A 11 1.36 -3.67 11.06
C SER A 11 2.69 -4.36 11.40
N ASN A 12 2.73 -5.68 11.29
CA ASN A 12 3.91 -6.47 11.67
C ASN A 12 4.69 -7.04 10.50
N CYS A 13 4.13 -7.03 9.30
CA CYS A 13 4.73 -7.71 8.15
C CYS A 13 5.52 -6.78 7.23
N ASP A 14 5.64 -5.51 7.59
CA ASP A 14 6.22 -4.49 6.73
C ASP A 14 7.68 -4.78 6.39
N ARG A 15 8.46 -5.15 7.41
CA ARG A 15 9.88 -5.43 7.23
C ARG A 15 10.10 -6.66 6.36
N ASP A 16 9.29 -7.69 6.55
CA ASP A 16 9.39 -8.92 5.76
C ASP A 16 9.11 -8.65 4.29
N MET A 17 8.13 -7.82 4.02
CA MET A 17 7.81 -7.41 2.65
C MET A 17 8.92 -6.57 2.03
N ASP A 18 9.52 -5.67 2.80
CA ASP A 18 10.64 -4.87 2.32
C ASP A 18 11.80 -5.78 1.90
N VAL A 19 12.16 -6.72 2.76
CA VAL A 19 13.23 -7.68 2.47
C VAL A 19 12.90 -8.52 1.24
N ALA A 20 11.68 -9.05 1.17
CA ALA A 20 11.27 -9.90 0.05
C ALA A 20 11.30 -9.15 -1.29
N LEU A 21 10.75 -7.95 -1.32
CA LEU A 21 10.72 -7.14 -2.54
C LEU A 21 12.12 -6.75 -2.99
N THR A 22 12.98 -6.40 -2.04
CA THR A 22 14.36 -6.07 -2.34
C THR A 22 15.10 -7.28 -2.95
N LYS A 23 14.84 -8.47 -2.42
CA LYS A 23 15.43 -9.71 -2.97
C LYS A 23 14.97 -9.99 -4.40
N PHE A 24 13.73 -9.61 -4.73
CA PHE A 24 13.20 -9.79 -6.08
C PHE A 24 13.64 -8.69 -7.05
N GLY A 25 14.47 -7.77 -6.60
CA GLY A 25 15.00 -6.72 -7.46
C GLY A 25 14.17 -5.46 -7.52
N PHE A 26 13.16 -5.32 -6.66
CA PHE A 26 12.38 -4.10 -6.57
C PHE A 26 13.13 -3.04 -5.76
N LYS A 27 13.01 -1.81 -6.21
CA LYS A 27 13.38 -0.66 -5.38
C LYS A 27 12.18 -0.31 -4.54
N ASN A 28 12.17 -0.80 -3.30
CA ASN A 28 11.02 -0.68 -2.43
C ASN A 28 11.12 0.55 -1.53
N LYS A 29 9.99 1.21 -1.32
CA LYS A 29 9.85 2.30 -0.35
C LYS A 29 8.75 1.96 0.64
N MET A 30 8.99 2.28 1.90
CA MET A 30 7.98 2.17 2.94
C MET A 30 7.23 3.49 3.00
N VAL A 31 5.91 3.45 2.86
CA VAL A 31 5.06 4.64 2.82
C VAL A 31 4.10 4.60 4.00
N TRP A 32 4.14 5.65 4.82
CA TRP A 32 3.26 5.75 6.00
C TRP A 32 1.84 6.07 5.57
N HIS A 33 0.86 5.50 6.26
CA HIS A 33 -0.55 5.65 5.88
C HIS A 33 -1.07 7.08 5.90
N ASP A 34 -0.41 7.96 6.67
CA ASP A 34 -0.78 9.37 6.74
C ASP A 34 -0.07 10.24 5.70
N ASP A 35 0.82 9.66 4.91
CA ASP A 35 1.43 10.38 3.80
C ASP A 35 0.36 10.69 2.74
N VAL A 36 0.51 11.83 2.08
CA VAL A 36 -0.47 12.27 1.08
C VAL A 36 -0.13 11.74 -0.30
N GLU A 37 1.16 11.68 -0.61
CA GLU A 37 1.62 11.32 -1.95
C GLU A 37 2.19 9.92 -1.98
N LEU A 38 1.76 9.16 -2.99
CA LEU A 38 2.33 7.85 -3.27
C LEU A 38 3.53 8.03 -4.22
N PRO A 39 4.73 7.56 -3.86
CA PRO A 39 5.87 7.62 -4.78
C PRO A 39 5.58 6.85 -6.06
N LYS A 40 6.28 7.19 -7.12
CA LYS A 40 6.17 6.47 -8.39
C LYS A 40 6.44 4.98 -8.14
N SER A 41 5.49 4.15 -8.50
CA SER A 41 5.53 2.72 -8.19
C SER A 41 4.96 1.90 -9.33
N ASP A 42 5.48 0.70 -9.49
CA ASP A 42 4.92 -0.32 -10.38
C ASP A 42 4.01 -1.26 -9.60
N LEU A 43 4.25 -1.38 -8.31
CA LEU A 43 3.48 -2.25 -7.41
C LEU A 43 3.28 -1.55 -6.08
N VAL A 44 2.06 -1.59 -5.56
CA VAL A 44 1.74 -1.13 -4.21
C VAL A 44 1.30 -2.33 -3.38
N VAL A 45 1.85 -2.48 -2.19
CA VAL A 45 1.53 -3.58 -1.28
C VAL A 45 0.83 -3.04 -0.05
N LEU A 46 -0.32 -3.62 0.26
CA LEU A 46 -1.09 -3.31 1.47
C LEU A 46 -0.95 -4.46 2.46
N PRO A 47 -0.61 -4.18 3.72
CA PRO A 47 -0.44 -5.25 4.72
C PRO A 47 -1.76 -5.91 5.08
N GLY A 48 -1.69 -7.13 5.63
CA GLY A 48 -2.85 -7.85 6.08
C GLY A 48 -3.40 -7.31 7.40
N GLY A 49 -4.57 -7.83 7.80
CA GLY A 49 -5.19 -7.45 9.07
C GLY A 49 -6.09 -6.25 9.02
N PHE A 50 -6.32 -5.68 7.84
CA PHE A 50 -7.17 -4.50 7.66
C PHE A 50 -8.28 -4.77 6.66
N SER A 51 -9.42 -4.11 6.84
CA SER A 51 -10.59 -4.27 5.98
C SER A 51 -10.57 -3.29 4.82
N TYR A 52 -9.70 -3.54 3.86
CA TYR A 52 -9.58 -2.64 2.70
C TYR A 52 -10.81 -2.65 1.79
N GLY A 53 -11.62 -3.71 1.86
CA GLY A 53 -12.85 -3.78 1.08
C GLY A 53 -13.77 -2.59 1.33
N ASP A 54 -13.87 -2.13 2.57
CA ASP A 54 -14.70 -0.99 2.92
C ASP A 54 -14.12 0.31 2.35
N TYR A 55 -12.80 0.44 2.35
CA TYR A 55 -12.14 1.59 1.72
C TYR A 55 -12.47 1.68 0.24
N LEU A 56 -12.48 0.54 -0.43
CA LEU A 56 -12.72 0.49 -1.87
C LEU A 56 -14.18 0.73 -2.24
N ARG A 57 -15.11 0.35 -1.35
CA ARG A 57 -16.54 0.46 -1.62
C ARG A 57 -17.11 1.85 -1.40
N CYS A 58 -16.78 2.45 -0.28
CA CYS A 58 -17.50 3.62 0.19
C CYS A 58 -16.78 4.93 -0.05
N GLY A 59 -15.50 4.89 -0.29
CA GLY A 59 -14.69 6.10 -0.38
C GLY A 59 -14.60 6.86 0.93
N SER A 60 -15.51 6.61 1.87
CA SER A 60 -15.55 7.31 3.16
C SER A 60 -14.33 7.01 4.01
N MET A 61 -13.74 5.87 3.84
CA MET A 61 -12.57 5.47 4.62
C MET A 61 -11.29 6.17 4.19
N ALA A 62 -11.29 6.79 3.04
CA ALA A 62 -10.14 7.57 2.59
C ALA A 62 -9.83 8.71 3.56
N SER A 63 -10.82 9.16 4.33
CA SER A 63 -10.62 10.19 5.34
C SER A 63 -9.80 9.71 6.54
N LYS A 64 -9.70 8.40 6.75
CA LYS A 64 -8.94 7.82 7.86
C LYS A 64 -7.48 7.55 7.52
N SER A 65 -7.18 7.40 6.23
CA SER A 65 -5.81 7.19 5.76
C SER A 65 -5.63 7.96 4.47
N LYS A 66 -4.86 9.03 4.55
CA LYS A 66 -4.66 9.92 3.42
C LYS A 66 -4.09 9.20 2.20
N ILE A 67 -3.18 8.27 2.43
CA ILE A 67 -2.52 7.55 1.35
C ILE A 67 -3.49 6.68 0.54
N MET A 68 -4.59 6.23 1.15
CA MET A 68 -5.53 5.33 0.47
C MET A 68 -6.18 5.98 -0.74
N LYS A 69 -6.38 7.29 -0.71
CA LYS A 69 -6.90 8.01 -1.89
C LYS A 69 -5.92 7.89 -3.06
N SER A 70 -4.63 8.05 -2.77
CA SER A 70 -3.59 7.92 -3.80
C SER A 70 -3.48 6.48 -4.29
N VAL A 71 -3.64 5.51 -3.40
CA VAL A 71 -3.64 4.09 -3.77
C VAL A 71 -4.82 3.77 -4.68
N LEU A 72 -6.01 4.30 -4.38
CA LEU A 72 -7.18 4.12 -5.24
C LEU A 72 -6.95 4.71 -6.63
N ASN A 73 -6.41 5.91 -6.70
CA ASN A 73 -6.09 6.54 -7.97
C ASN A 73 -5.07 5.73 -8.76
N PHE A 74 -4.07 5.21 -8.08
CA PHE A 74 -3.06 4.33 -8.69
C PHE A 74 -3.71 3.08 -9.29
N ALA A 75 -4.59 2.43 -8.54
CA ALA A 75 -5.28 1.23 -9.00
C ALA A 75 -6.21 1.51 -10.18
N GLN A 76 -6.94 2.61 -10.13
CA GLN A 76 -7.84 3.01 -11.21
C GLN A 76 -7.08 3.36 -12.50
N GLY A 77 -5.85 3.80 -12.36
CA GLY A 77 -4.98 4.07 -13.50
C GLY A 77 -4.30 2.85 -14.08
N GLY A 78 -4.64 1.65 -13.61
CA GLY A 78 -4.07 0.40 -14.09
C GLY A 78 -2.90 -0.13 -13.28
N GLY A 79 -2.58 0.48 -12.16
CA GLY A 79 -1.51 0.03 -11.29
C GLY A 79 -1.86 -1.25 -10.55
N LYS A 80 -0.84 -2.02 -10.21
CA LYS A 80 -1.02 -3.29 -9.51
C LYS A 80 -0.97 -3.08 -8.01
N VAL A 81 -1.97 -3.59 -7.30
CA VAL A 81 -2.05 -3.52 -5.85
C VAL A 81 -2.15 -4.95 -5.31
N LEU A 82 -1.24 -5.29 -4.42
CA LEU A 82 -1.23 -6.57 -3.73
C LEU A 82 -1.72 -6.36 -2.31
N MET A 83 -2.80 -7.03 -1.93
CA MET A 83 -3.31 -7.01 -0.57
C MET A 83 -2.95 -8.31 0.12
N LEU A 84 -2.23 -8.21 1.24
CA LEU A 84 -1.85 -9.38 2.00
C LEU A 84 -3.00 -9.80 2.91
N GLN A 85 -3.13 -11.11 3.10
CA GLN A 85 -4.13 -11.67 4.01
C GLN A 85 -3.42 -12.25 5.23
N ASN A 86 -4.08 -12.14 6.37
CA ASN A 86 -3.60 -12.78 7.60
C ASN A 86 -4.11 -14.21 7.68
#